data_f4a1994bfab8999b26b6be5f080a7040
#
_entry.id   f4a1994bfab8999b26b6be5f080a7040
#
_cell.length_a   1.000
_cell.length_b   1.000
_cell.length_c   1.000
_cell.angle_alpha   90.00
_cell.angle_beta   90.00
_cell.angle_gamma   90.00
#
_symmetry.space_group_name_H-M   'P 1'
#
loop_
_entity.id
_entity.type
_entity.pdbx_description
1 polymer ?
#
loop_
_entity_poly.entity_id
_entity_poly.type
_entity_poly.pdbx_seq_one_letter_code
_entity_poly.pdbx_strand_id
1 'polypeptide(L)' 'MNYQTINAKELTQKAVEKHGSQSSVAKVTGVNHALISKMINGKLTNPTLDTINKLLECLN' A
#
# COMPACT_ATOMS: atom_id res chain seq x y z
N MET A 1 2.18 12.66 -16.61
CA MET A 1 2.16 11.50 -15.72
C MET A 1 0.85 10.76 -15.86
N ASN A 2 0.91 9.49 -15.94
CA ASN A 2 -0.24 8.65 -16.17
C ASN A 2 -0.68 7.96 -14.88
N TYR A 3 -1.91 8.19 -14.46
CA TYR A 3 -2.43 7.56 -13.24
C TYR A 3 -2.45 6.05 -13.33
N GLN A 4 -2.57 5.55 -14.54
CA GLN A 4 -2.65 4.11 -14.76
C GLN A 4 -1.36 3.40 -14.40
N THR A 5 -0.28 4.15 -14.25
CA THR A 5 1.00 3.55 -13.88
C THR A 5 1.16 3.35 -12.38
N ILE A 6 0.21 3.81 -11.58
CA ILE A 6 0.27 3.55 -10.15
C ILE A 6 0.07 2.05 -9.94
N ASN A 7 1.08 1.42 -9.37
CA ASN A 7 1.08 -0.01 -9.12
C ASN A 7 0.92 -0.24 -7.62
N ALA A 8 -0.18 -0.86 -7.23
CA ALA A 8 -0.49 -1.08 -5.83
C ALA A 8 0.59 -1.91 -5.13
N LYS A 9 1.12 -2.92 -5.83
CA LYS A 9 2.18 -3.76 -5.29
C LYS A 9 3.43 -2.94 -5.00
N GLU A 10 3.85 -2.14 -5.98
CA GLU A 10 5.05 -1.33 -5.85
C GLU A 10 4.89 -0.26 -4.77
N LEU A 11 3.75 0.40 -4.74
CA LEU A 11 3.46 1.41 -3.72
C LEU A 11 3.50 0.80 -2.32
N THR A 12 2.89 -0.37 -2.17
CA THR A 12 2.86 -1.06 -0.88
C THR A 12 4.25 -1.53 -0.47
N GLN A 13 5.06 -2.00 -1.44
CA GLN A 13 6.43 -2.40 -1.17
C GLN A 13 7.25 -1.23 -0.64
N LYS A 14 7.09 -0.06 -1.23
CA LYS A 14 7.79 1.14 -0.77
C LYS A 14 7.39 1.49 0.66
N ALA A 15 6.11 1.36 0.97
CA ALA A 15 5.63 1.61 2.33
C ALA A 15 6.23 0.63 3.32
N VAL A 16 6.29 -0.64 2.94
CA VAL A 16 6.88 -1.67 3.81
C VAL A 16 8.37 -1.39 4.03
N GLU A 17 9.08 -0.99 2.99
CA GLU A 17 10.50 -0.66 3.12
C GLU A 17 10.71 0.51 4.08
N LYS A 18 9.85 1.51 3.99
CA LYS A 18 9.97 2.68 4.84
C LYS A 18 9.67 2.35 6.30
N HIS A 19 8.65 1.55 6.55
CA HIS A 19 8.17 1.30 7.91
C HIS A 19 8.67 -0.02 8.51
N GLY A 20 9.33 -0.83 7.72
CA GLY A 20 10.00 -2.03 8.19
C GLY A 20 9.23 -3.33 8.07
N SER A 21 7.90 -3.30 8.02
CA SER A 21 7.12 -4.52 7.89
C SER A 21 5.70 -4.22 7.44
N GLN A 22 4.99 -5.25 6.99
CA GLN A 22 3.59 -5.13 6.62
C GLN A 22 2.73 -4.76 7.83
N SER A 23 3.04 -5.31 8.99
CA SER A 23 2.32 -4.99 10.22
C SER A 23 2.45 -3.51 10.56
N SER A 24 3.65 -2.96 10.40
CA SER A 24 3.88 -1.54 10.66
C SER A 24 3.08 -0.67 9.69
N VAL A 25 3.05 -1.04 8.42
CA VAL A 25 2.26 -0.30 7.42
C VAL A 25 0.78 -0.33 7.78
N ALA A 26 0.27 -1.50 8.15
CA ALA A 26 -1.13 -1.63 8.55
C ALA A 26 -1.44 -0.73 9.75
N LYS A 27 -0.51 -0.67 10.69
CA LYS A 27 -0.69 0.13 11.89
C LYS A 27 -0.72 1.63 11.61
N VAL A 28 0.24 2.12 10.82
CA VAL A 28 0.33 3.57 10.56
C VAL A 28 -0.73 4.05 9.58
N THR A 29 -1.20 3.20 8.69
CA THR A 29 -2.23 3.59 7.71
C THR A 29 -3.64 3.30 8.19
N GLY A 30 -3.80 2.38 9.12
CA GLY A 30 -5.11 1.89 9.52
C GLY A 30 -5.73 0.93 8.50
N VAL A 31 -4.96 0.54 7.49
CA VAL A 31 -5.43 -0.41 6.48
C VAL A 31 -5.30 -1.82 7.02
N ASN A 32 -6.26 -2.68 6.71
CA ASN A 32 -6.28 -4.06 7.15
C ASN A 32 -5.02 -4.79 6.67
N HIS A 33 -4.36 -5.52 7.56
CA HIS A 33 -3.12 -6.24 7.25
C HIS A 33 -3.33 -7.25 6.11
N ALA A 34 -4.48 -7.91 6.08
CA ALA A 34 -4.78 -8.86 5.00
C ALA A 34 -4.81 -8.16 3.65
N LEU A 35 -5.30 -6.92 3.62
CA LEU A 35 -5.33 -6.13 2.40
C LEU A 35 -3.92 -5.75 1.96
N ILE A 36 -3.08 -5.36 2.89
CA ILE A 36 -1.67 -5.06 2.63
C ILE A 36 -0.99 -6.28 2.00
N SER A 37 -1.22 -7.45 2.59
CA SER A 37 -0.64 -8.69 2.10
C SER A 37 -1.09 -9.01 0.67
N LYS A 38 -2.36 -8.82 0.38
CA LYS A 38 -2.90 -9.07 -0.97
C LYS A 38 -2.27 -8.13 -2.00
N MET A 39 -2.04 -6.89 -1.63
CA MET A 39 -1.42 -5.92 -2.53
C MET A 39 0.05 -6.28 -2.79
N ILE A 40 0.78 -6.67 -1.76
CA ILE A 40 2.18 -7.08 -1.88
C ILE A 40 2.31 -8.29 -2.79
N ASN A 41 1.38 -9.25 -2.66
CA ASN A 41 1.42 -10.48 -3.45
C ASN A 41 0.84 -10.31 -4.85
N GLY A 42 0.35 -9.13 -5.19
CA GLY A 42 -0.21 -8.87 -6.50
C GLY A 42 -1.60 -9.43 -6.70
N LYS A 43 -2.25 -9.90 -5.64
CA LYS A 43 -3.60 -10.45 -5.74
C LYS A 43 -4.66 -9.37 -5.79
N LEU A 44 -4.39 -8.22 -5.18
CA LEU A 44 -5.27 -7.07 -5.26
C LEU A 44 -4.55 -5.99 -6.06
N THR A 45 -4.98 -5.79 -7.29
CA THR A 45 -4.33 -4.83 -8.19
C THR A 45 -5.12 -3.53 -8.33
N ASN A 46 -6.30 -3.48 -7.73
CA ASN A 46 -7.20 -2.34 -7.90
C ASN A 46 -7.79 -1.91 -6.55
N PRO A 47 -6.94 -1.44 -5.63
CA PRO A 47 -7.42 -0.99 -4.33
C PRO A 47 -8.25 0.28 -4.46
N THR A 48 -9.02 0.59 -3.42
CA THR A 48 -9.83 1.80 -3.42
C THR A 48 -8.92 3.04 -3.36
N LEU A 49 -9.47 4.16 -3.80
CA LEU A 49 -8.76 5.43 -3.75
C LEU A 49 -8.37 5.78 -2.31
N ASP A 50 -9.24 5.47 -1.36
CA ASP A 50 -8.96 5.70 0.05
C ASP A 50 -7.70 4.96 0.50
N THR A 51 -7.58 3.69 0.10
CA THR A 51 -6.40 2.89 0.42
C THR A 51 -5.13 3.47 -0.20
N ILE A 52 -5.22 3.87 -1.47
CA ILE A 52 -4.09 4.49 -2.17
C ILE A 52 -3.66 5.78 -1.44
N ASN A 53 -4.62 6.61 -1.06
CA ASN A 53 -4.32 7.86 -0.36
C ASN A 53 -3.63 7.60 0.98
N LYS A 54 -4.08 6.60 1.71
CA LYS A 54 -3.48 6.24 2.99
C LYS A 54 -2.04 5.79 2.83
N LEU A 55 -1.77 5.00 1.79
CA LEU A 55 -0.41 4.56 1.50
C LEU A 55 0.48 5.71 1.10
N LEU A 56 -0.03 6.63 0.27
CA LEU A 56 0.74 7.80 -0.14
C LEU A 56 1.07 8.69 1.07
N GLU A 57 0.12 8.84 1.97
CA GLU A 57 0.34 9.63 3.17
C GLU A 57 1.43 9.03 4.06
N CYS A 58 1.47 7.71 4.16
CA CYS A 58 2.48 7.07 5.01
C CYS A 58 3.87 7.14 4.40
N LEU A 59 3.99 7.44 3.12
CA LEU A 59 5.28 7.62 2.46
C LEU A 59 5.82 9.04 2.61
N ASN A 60 4.98 9.97 3.00
CA ASN A 60 5.44 11.34 3.28
C ASN A 60 6.01 11.44 4.72
#